data_c57b6166d04495652cb41b0d7e96c214
#
_entry.id   c57b6166d04495652cb41b0d7e96c214
#
_cell.length_a   1.000
_cell.length_b   1.000
_cell.length_c   1.000
_cell.angle_alpha   90.00
_cell.angle_beta   90.00
_cell.angle_gamma   90.00
#
_symmetry.space_group_name_H-M   'P 1'
#
loop_
_entity.id
_entity.type
_entity.pdbx_description
1 polymer ?
#
loop_
_entity_poly.entity_id
_entity_poly.type
_entity_poly.pdbx_seq_one_letter_code
_entity_poly.pdbx_strand_id
1 'polypeptide(L)'
;AASDVYKRQALGYARASGIPFAEGLVKNRYSGRTFIKPNQEERELAVRMKLNALPHIVGGKRIVLIDDSIVRGTTSGIIVKMLKEAGAKEIYMCISSPTIEYSCHYGIDTSVRKELIAATHTVDEIRDFIKADKLHYLSREGLCRAVSDVKPDDLCFACFNGDYSVAVPADQEEGVKYVLE
;
A
#
# COMPACT_ATOMS: atom_id res chain seq x y z
N ALA A 1 8.67 2.79 -13.75
CA ALA A 1 9.52 2.06 -12.82
C ALA A 1 8.73 1.51 -11.64
N ALA A 2 7.89 2.30 -10.93
CA ALA A 2 7.10 1.78 -9.80
C ALA A 2 6.16 0.61 -10.18
N SER A 3 5.68 0.54 -11.42
CA SER A 3 4.82 -0.56 -11.89
C SER A 3 5.53 -1.92 -11.99
N ASP A 4 6.84 -1.95 -12.14
CA ASP A 4 7.56 -3.22 -12.31
C ASP A 4 7.84 -3.91 -10.97
N VAL A 5 7.88 -3.15 -9.86
CA VAL A 5 8.07 -3.70 -8.51
C VAL A 5 6.82 -4.50 -8.10
N TYR A 6 5.62 -3.96 -8.28
CA TYR A 6 4.35 -4.66 -7.94
C TYR A 6 4.17 -5.94 -8.75
N LYS A 7 4.54 -5.93 -10.03
CA LYS A 7 4.51 -7.14 -10.86
C LYS A 7 5.41 -8.24 -10.30
N ARG A 8 6.60 -7.90 -9.83
CA ARG A 8 7.53 -8.88 -9.25
C ARG A 8 6.99 -9.50 -7.96
N GLN A 9 6.38 -8.69 -7.08
CA GLN A 9 5.75 -9.18 -5.86
C GLN A 9 4.60 -10.12 -6.18
N ALA A 10 3.71 -9.74 -7.11
CA ALA A 10 2.58 -10.57 -7.53
C ALA A 10 3.04 -11.87 -8.22
N LEU A 11 4.11 -11.83 -9.03
CA LEU A 11 4.71 -13.03 -9.63
C LEU A 11 5.32 -13.95 -8.56
N GLY A 12 6.01 -13.39 -7.56
CA GLY A 12 6.55 -14.15 -6.43
C GLY A 12 5.43 -14.85 -5.64
N TYR A 13 4.36 -14.11 -5.33
CA TYR A 13 3.18 -14.65 -4.66
C TYR A 13 2.53 -15.78 -5.48
N ALA A 14 2.32 -15.57 -6.78
CA ALA A 14 1.73 -16.57 -7.68
C ALA A 14 2.55 -17.86 -7.73
N ARG A 15 3.88 -17.75 -7.81
CA ARG A 15 4.78 -18.91 -7.78
C ARG A 15 4.70 -19.70 -6.47
N ALA A 16 4.66 -18.99 -5.35
CA ALA A 16 4.63 -19.61 -4.03
C ALA A 16 3.26 -20.22 -3.68
N SER A 17 2.17 -19.57 -4.10
CA SER A 17 0.80 -19.99 -3.77
C SER A 17 0.16 -20.94 -4.77
N GLY A 18 0.72 -21.06 -5.99
CA GLY A 18 0.09 -21.78 -7.11
C GLY A 18 -1.11 -21.03 -7.73
N ILE A 19 -1.45 -19.84 -7.28
CA ILE A 19 -2.52 -19.02 -7.85
C ILE A 19 -2.01 -18.39 -9.16
N PRO A 20 -2.72 -18.52 -10.29
CA PRO A 20 -2.27 -17.97 -11.56
C PRO A 20 -2.12 -16.44 -11.52
N PHE A 21 -1.02 -15.94 -12.04
CA PHE A 21 -0.81 -14.50 -12.23
C PHE A 21 -1.58 -13.98 -13.45
N ALA A 22 -2.19 -12.81 -13.31
CA ALA A 22 -2.79 -12.08 -14.43
C ALA A 22 -2.66 -10.56 -14.21
N GLU A 23 -2.50 -9.80 -15.28
CA GLU A 23 -2.49 -8.34 -15.23
C GLU A 23 -3.93 -7.81 -15.30
N GLY A 24 -4.62 -7.73 -14.15
CA GLY A 24 -5.99 -7.20 -14.05
C GLY A 24 -6.07 -5.68 -14.03
N LEU A 25 -4.93 -5.01 -13.79
CA LEU A 25 -4.77 -3.55 -13.79
C LEU A 25 -3.65 -3.14 -14.74
N VAL A 26 -3.91 -2.16 -15.58
CA VAL A 26 -2.93 -1.57 -16.50
C VAL A 26 -2.69 -0.11 -16.15
N LYS A 27 -1.42 0.27 -16.08
CA LYS A 27 -1.02 1.65 -15.81
C LYS A 27 -0.89 2.46 -17.11
N ASN A 28 -1.53 3.63 -17.14
CA ASN A 28 -1.28 4.62 -18.17
C ASN A 28 0.09 5.28 -17.95
N ARG A 29 1.04 5.03 -18.85
CA ARG A 29 2.43 5.52 -18.76
C ARG A 29 2.56 7.03 -18.99
N TYR A 30 1.58 7.66 -19.61
CA TYR A 30 1.58 9.11 -19.91
C TYR A 30 1.09 9.97 -18.74
N SER A 31 0.58 9.38 -17.67
CA SER A 31 0.13 10.08 -16.48
C SER A 31 1.27 10.27 -15.48
N GLY A 32 1.63 11.53 -15.16
CA GLY A 32 2.68 11.90 -14.21
C GLY A 32 2.36 11.54 -12.74
N ARG A 33 3.23 11.96 -11.79
CA ARG A 33 3.00 11.74 -10.34
C ARG A 33 1.78 12.53 -9.87
N THR A 34 0.85 11.85 -9.15
CA THR A 34 -0.44 12.41 -8.69
C THR A 34 -0.49 12.77 -7.21
N PHE A 35 0.63 12.69 -6.48
CA PHE A 35 0.66 12.84 -5.01
C PHE A 35 0.42 14.27 -4.50
N ILE A 36 0.37 15.29 -5.39
CA ILE A 36 0.38 16.71 -5.02
C ILE A 36 -0.99 17.38 -5.26
N LYS A 37 -2.09 16.61 -5.32
CA LYS A 37 -3.40 17.23 -5.51
C LYS A 37 -4.13 17.47 -4.19
N PRO A 38 -4.65 18.70 -3.93
CA PRO A 38 -5.11 19.10 -2.61
C PRO A 38 -6.46 18.50 -2.19
N ASN A 39 -7.34 18.13 -3.12
CA ASN A 39 -8.66 17.61 -2.76
C ASN A 39 -8.85 16.11 -3.10
N GLN A 40 -9.83 15.48 -2.45
CA GLN A 40 -10.09 14.04 -2.54
C GLN A 40 -10.58 13.64 -3.94
N GLU A 41 -11.45 14.43 -4.56
CA GLU A 41 -12.02 14.15 -5.88
C GLU A 41 -10.94 14.18 -6.97
N GLU A 42 -10.02 15.15 -6.90
CA GLU A 42 -8.90 15.21 -7.81
C GLU A 42 -7.92 14.05 -7.64
N ARG A 43 -7.74 13.56 -6.41
CA ARG A 43 -6.94 12.34 -6.15
C ARG A 43 -7.60 11.10 -6.74
N GLU A 44 -8.92 10.95 -6.58
CA GLU A 44 -9.69 9.84 -7.17
C GLU A 44 -9.59 9.86 -8.69
N LEU A 45 -9.85 11.01 -9.31
CA LEU A 45 -9.72 11.18 -10.76
C LEU A 45 -8.31 10.85 -11.24
N ALA A 46 -7.30 11.29 -10.51
CA ALA A 46 -5.91 11.06 -10.86
C ALA A 46 -5.50 9.58 -10.77
N VAL A 47 -6.02 8.82 -9.81
CA VAL A 47 -5.82 7.35 -9.76
C VAL A 47 -6.53 6.68 -10.93
N ARG A 48 -7.79 7.06 -11.22
CA ARG A 48 -8.56 6.54 -12.35
C ARG A 48 -7.91 6.85 -13.72
N MET A 49 -7.28 8.01 -13.87
CA MET A 49 -6.51 8.33 -15.09
C MET A 49 -5.22 7.51 -15.23
N LYS A 50 -4.68 7.02 -14.12
CA LYS A 50 -3.43 6.24 -14.10
C LYS A 50 -3.64 4.76 -14.25
N LEU A 51 -4.72 4.21 -13.72
CA LEU A 51 -4.98 2.78 -13.65
C LEU A 51 -6.29 2.46 -14.38
N ASN A 52 -6.25 1.44 -15.20
CA ASN A 52 -7.43 0.88 -15.85
C ASN A 52 -7.59 -0.58 -15.43
N ALA A 53 -8.74 -0.93 -14.87
CA ALA A 53 -9.10 -2.31 -14.63
C ALA A 53 -9.51 -2.98 -15.96
N LEU A 54 -9.15 -4.24 -16.13
CA LEU A 54 -9.46 -5.02 -17.33
C LEU A 54 -10.63 -5.98 -17.03
N PRO A 55 -11.89 -5.65 -17.44
CA PRO A 55 -13.07 -6.45 -17.09
C PRO A 55 -12.99 -7.89 -17.59
N HIS A 56 -12.40 -8.13 -18.77
CA HIS A 56 -12.22 -9.48 -19.34
C HIS A 56 -11.24 -10.35 -18.54
N ILE A 57 -10.36 -9.72 -17.73
CA ILE A 57 -9.43 -10.43 -16.85
C ILE A 57 -10.03 -10.67 -15.48
N VAL A 58 -10.68 -9.64 -14.87
CA VAL A 58 -11.12 -9.67 -13.47
C VAL A 58 -12.58 -10.08 -13.29
N GLY A 59 -13.41 -9.90 -14.32
CA GLY A 59 -14.85 -10.12 -14.26
C GLY A 59 -15.25 -11.53 -13.80
N GLY A 60 -16.16 -11.61 -12.84
CA GLY A 60 -16.65 -12.85 -12.25
C GLY A 60 -15.66 -13.63 -11.39
N LYS A 61 -14.42 -13.14 -11.19
CA LYS A 61 -13.36 -13.86 -10.47
C LYS A 61 -13.20 -13.38 -9.04
N ARG A 62 -12.74 -14.28 -8.18
CA ARG A 62 -12.10 -13.95 -6.91
C ARG A 62 -10.64 -13.66 -7.21
N ILE A 63 -10.16 -12.50 -6.82
CA ILE A 63 -8.80 -12.05 -7.13
C ILE A 63 -8.01 -11.78 -5.85
N VAL A 64 -6.71 -12.07 -5.91
CA VAL A 64 -5.73 -11.60 -4.93
C VAL A 64 -5.06 -10.37 -5.52
N LEU A 65 -5.26 -9.23 -4.88
CA LEU A 65 -4.62 -7.96 -5.22
C LEU A 65 -3.37 -7.79 -4.36
N ILE A 66 -2.20 -7.67 -4.99
CA ILE A 66 -0.93 -7.48 -4.30
C ILE A 66 -0.53 -6.01 -4.40
N ASP A 67 -0.19 -5.41 -3.25
CA ASP A 67 0.35 -4.05 -3.18
C ASP A 67 1.54 -4.00 -2.20
N ASP A 68 2.34 -2.94 -2.24
CA ASP A 68 3.51 -2.80 -1.38
C ASP A 68 3.14 -2.38 0.04
N SER A 69 2.30 -1.37 0.19
CA SER A 69 1.93 -0.78 1.49
C SER A 69 0.60 -0.06 1.45
N ILE A 70 -0.06 0.08 2.60
CA ILE A 70 -1.18 1.00 2.80
C ILE A 70 -0.75 2.07 3.81
N VAL A 71 -0.74 3.33 3.37
CA VAL A 71 -0.43 4.48 4.22
C VAL A 71 -1.72 5.15 4.68
N ARG A 72 -2.51 5.72 3.76
CA ARG A 72 -3.77 6.43 4.05
C ARG A 72 -5.02 5.62 3.67
N GLY A 73 -4.88 4.53 2.96
CA GLY A 73 -5.98 3.67 2.49
C GLY A 73 -6.77 4.23 1.29
N THR A 74 -6.69 5.53 0.99
CA THR A 74 -7.48 6.16 -0.08
C THR A 74 -7.21 5.58 -1.46
N THR A 75 -5.95 5.41 -1.84
CA THR A 75 -5.57 4.80 -3.13
C THR A 75 -6.06 3.36 -3.23
N SER A 76 -5.86 2.58 -2.17
CA SER A 76 -6.30 1.18 -2.10
C SER A 76 -7.82 1.06 -2.24
N GLY A 77 -8.59 1.94 -1.57
CA GLY A 77 -10.05 1.99 -1.69
C GLY A 77 -10.52 2.31 -3.12
N ILE A 78 -9.84 3.24 -3.81
CA ILE A 78 -10.15 3.57 -5.22
C ILE A 78 -9.88 2.37 -6.12
N ILE A 79 -8.75 1.68 -5.93
CA ILE A 79 -8.38 0.49 -6.73
C ILE A 79 -9.39 -0.63 -6.51
N VAL A 80 -9.76 -0.91 -5.25
CA VAL A 80 -10.79 -1.92 -4.92
C VAL A 80 -12.12 -1.57 -5.58
N LYS A 81 -12.56 -0.31 -5.50
CA LYS A 81 -13.78 0.17 -6.16
C LYS A 81 -13.73 -0.06 -7.68
N MET A 82 -12.64 0.32 -8.33
CA MET A 82 -12.46 0.13 -9.78
C MET A 82 -12.53 -1.35 -10.18
N LEU A 83 -11.93 -2.24 -9.40
CA LEU A 83 -11.96 -3.68 -9.66
C LEU A 83 -13.36 -4.28 -9.46
N LYS A 84 -14.11 -3.83 -8.45
CA LYS A 84 -15.50 -4.22 -8.23
C LYS A 84 -16.40 -3.72 -9.38
N GLU A 85 -16.21 -2.47 -9.82
CA GLU A 85 -16.91 -1.89 -10.99
C GLU A 85 -16.59 -2.67 -12.29
N ALA A 86 -15.38 -3.21 -12.41
CA ALA A 86 -14.97 -4.08 -13.52
C ALA A 86 -15.50 -5.54 -13.40
N GLY A 87 -16.30 -5.82 -12.36
CA GLY A 87 -16.99 -7.09 -12.19
C GLY A 87 -16.24 -8.13 -11.37
N ALA A 88 -15.18 -7.78 -10.63
CA ALA A 88 -14.54 -8.72 -9.70
C ALA A 88 -15.55 -9.18 -8.63
N LYS A 89 -15.60 -10.50 -8.37
CA LYS A 89 -16.54 -11.12 -7.43
C LYS A 89 -16.10 -10.87 -5.98
N GLU A 90 -14.83 -11.10 -5.70
CA GLU A 90 -14.22 -10.90 -4.38
C GLU A 90 -12.80 -10.37 -4.57
N ILE A 91 -12.35 -9.51 -3.65
CA ILE A 91 -11.01 -8.93 -3.66
C ILE A 91 -10.33 -9.21 -2.33
N TYR A 92 -9.28 -10.01 -2.37
CA TYR A 92 -8.40 -10.32 -1.25
C TYR A 92 -7.13 -9.49 -1.40
N MET A 93 -6.99 -8.45 -0.59
CA MET A 93 -5.82 -7.58 -0.66
C MET A 93 -4.70 -8.11 0.22
N CYS A 94 -3.53 -8.34 -0.37
CA CYS A 94 -2.33 -8.79 0.33
C CYS A 94 -1.25 -7.72 0.20
N ILE A 95 -0.80 -7.21 1.34
CA ILE A 95 0.21 -6.16 1.45
C ILE A 95 1.55 -6.79 1.78
N SER A 96 2.58 -6.46 1.01
CA SER A 96 3.93 -7.03 1.16
C SER A 96 4.80 -6.28 2.17
N SER A 97 4.21 -5.45 3.01
CA SER A 97 4.82 -4.87 4.22
C SER A 97 3.97 -5.16 5.45
N PRO A 98 4.52 -5.01 6.67
CA PRO A 98 3.73 -4.86 7.90
C PRO A 98 2.89 -3.57 7.87
N THR A 99 1.99 -3.42 8.86
CA THR A 99 1.24 -2.18 9.09
C THR A 99 2.17 -1.00 9.38
N ILE A 100 1.93 0.15 8.72
CA ILE A 100 2.70 1.38 8.96
C ILE A 100 1.96 2.20 10.01
N GLU A 101 2.46 2.15 11.26
CA GLU A 101 1.82 2.75 12.42
C GLU A 101 2.53 4.01 12.94
N TYR A 102 3.77 4.22 12.49
CA TYR A 102 4.64 5.31 12.92
C TYR A 102 5.18 6.08 11.72
N SER A 103 5.47 7.36 11.93
CA SER A 103 6.08 8.22 10.92
C SER A 103 7.50 7.78 10.58
N CYS A 104 7.94 8.00 9.35
CA CYS A 104 9.33 7.82 8.99
C CYS A 104 10.08 9.15 9.15
N HIS A 105 11.17 9.13 9.95
CA HIS A 105 12.05 10.29 10.13
C HIS A 105 13.37 10.16 9.33
N TYR A 106 13.46 9.14 8.46
CA TYR A 106 14.67 8.80 7.71
C TYR A 106 14.51 8.96 6.18
N GLY A 107 13.54 9.78 5.75
CA GLY A 107 13.43 10.20 4.35
C GLY A 107 12.21 9.71 3.57
N ILE A 108 11.29 8.95 4.16
CA ILE A 108 9.99 8.64 3.55
C ILE A 108 8.97 9.70 4.00
N ASP A 109 8.24 10.30 3.06
CA ASP A 109 7.22 11.33 3.35
C ASP A 109 5.96 10.70 3.98
N THR A 110 6.10 10.32 5.25
CA THR A 110 5.02 9.88 6.15
C THR A 110 5.09 10.67 7.46
N SER A 111 5.37 11.97 7.36
CA SER A 111 5.69 12.84 8.50
C SER A 111 4.53 13.05 9.47
N VAL A 112 3.27 12.88 9.05
CA VAL A 112 2.09 13.11 9.88
C VAL A 112 1.47 11.80 10.31
N ARG A 113 1.70 11.37 11.56
CA ARG A 113 1.19 10.11 12.11
C ARG A 113 -0.34 9.97 12.01
N LYS A 114 -1.09 11.07 12.17
CA LYS A 114 -2.56 11.09 12.06
C LYS A 114 -3.07 10.73 10.66
N GLU A 115 -2.23 10.81 9.63
CA GLU A 115 -2.56 10.41 8.27
C GLU A 115 -2.31 8.90 8.00
N LEU A 116 -1.64 8.21 8.94
CA LEU A 116 -1.39 6.77 8.86
C LEU A 116 -2.64 6.03 9.32
N ILE A 117 -3.32 5.33 8.41
CA ILE A 117 -4.57 4.65 8.75
C ILE A 117 -4.36 3.57 9.83
N ALA A 118 -3.23 2.84 9.78
CA ALA A 118 -2.93 1.80 10.75
C ALA A 118 -2.49 2.34 12.13
N ALA A 119 -2.23 3.66 12.27
CA ALA A 119 -1.97 4.27 13.57
C ALA A 119 -3.26 4.42 14.43
N THR A 120 -4.43 4.34 13.79
CA THR A 120 -5.73 4.63 14.43
C THR A 120 -6.80 3.56 14.18
N HIS A 121 -6.58 2.64 13.24
CA HIS A 121 -7.53 1.61 12.84
C HIS A 121 -6.91 0.23 12.90
N THR A 122 -7.70 -0.76 13.29
CA THR A 122 -7.37 -2.18 13.21
C THR A 122 -7.37 -2.65 11.74
N VAL A 123 -6.77 -3.81 11.48
CA VAL A 123 -6.75 -4.40 10.12
C VAL A 123 -8.17 -4.62 9.58
N ASP A 124 -9.12 -5.01 10.43
CA ASP A 124 -10.52 -5.20 10.01
C ASP A 124 -11.20 -3.88 9.65
N GLU A 125 -10.96 -2.82 10.43
CA GLU A 125 -11.48 -1.48 10.10
C GLU A 125 -10.85 -0.92 8.82
N ILE A 126 -9.55 -1.16 8.60
CA ILE A 126 -8.88 -0.79 7.33
C ILE A 126 -9.48 -1.56 6.15
N ARG A 127 -9.72 -2.88 6.30
CA ARG A 127 -10.41 -3.69 5.29
C ARG A 127 -11.76 -3.09 4.92
N ASP A 128 -12.55 -2.72 5.92
CA ASP A 128 -13.90 -2.16 5.72
C ASP A 128 -13.83 -0.76 5.09
N PHE A 129 -12.86 0.06 5.49
CA PHE A 129 -12.60 1.36 4.90
C PHE A 129 -12.27 1.27 3.40
N ILE A 130 -11.37 0.36 3.01
CA ILE A 130 -11.00 0.16 1.61
C ILE A 130 -12.01 -0.69 0.83
N LYS A 131 -13.01 -1.27 1.52
CA LYS A 131 -14.08 -2.13 0.96
C LYS A 131 -13.56 -3.41 0.29
N ALA A 132 -12.43 -3.94 0.76
CA ALA A 132 -11.94 -5.25 0.36
C ALA A 132 -12.69 -6.37 1.08
N ASP A 133 -12.80 -7.54 0.46
CA ASP A 133 -13.44 -8.70 1.09
C ASP A 133 -12.53 -9.34 2.13
N LYS A 134 -11.20 -9.28 1.91
CA LYS A 134 -10.17 -9.66 2.89
C LYS A 134 -8.97 -8.73 2.77
N LEU A 135 -8.27 -8.53 3.90
CA LEU A 135 -7.01 -7.79 3.97
C LEU A 135 -6.00 -8.58 4.79
N HIS A 136 -4.79 -8.70 4.26
CA HIS A 136 -3.69 -9.36 4.91
C HIS A 136 -2.39 -8.56 4.73
N TYR A 137 -1.66 -8.37 5.82
CA TYR A 137 -0.33 -7.75 5.83
C TYR A 137 0.75 -8.81 6.04
N LEU A 138 1.91 -8.60 5.45
CA LEU A 138 3.09 -9.40 5.75
C LEU A 138 3.50 -9.16 7.22
N SER A 139 3.79 -10.22 7.97
CA SER A 139 4.32 -10.04 9.32
C SER A 139 5.79 -9.58 9.30
N ARG A 140 6.27 -8.98 10.40
CA ARG A 140 7.69 -8.58 10.53
C ARG A 140 8.63 -9.78 10.34
N GLU A 141 8.27 -10.92 10.95
CA GLU A 141 9.03 -12.17 10.82
C GLU A 141 9.02 -12.67 9.37
N GLY A 142 7.90 -12.49 8.66
CA GLY A 142 7.79 -12.80 7.23
C GLY A 142 8.70 -11.91 6.39
N LEU A 143 8.75 -10.61 6.72
CA LEU A 143 9.64 -9.65 6.06
C LEU A 143 11.10 -10.00 6.29
N CYS A 144 11.52 -10.30 7.55
CA CYS A 144 12.87 -10.74 7.86
C CYS A 144 13.25 -12.02 7.09
N ARG A 145 12.34 -12.97 6.97
CA ARG A 145 12.59 -14.19 6.18
C ARG A 145 12.73 -13.91 4.67
N ALA A 146 12.00 -12.91 4.17
CA ALA A 146 12.06 -12.54 2.76
C ALA A 146 13.39 -11.87 2.36
N VAL A 147 14.08 -11.23 3.31
CA VAL A 147 15.40 -10.59 3.14
C VAL A 147 16.49 -11.35 3.89
N SER A 148 16.51 -12.67 3.72
CA SER A 148 17.34 -13.62 4.47
C SER A 148 18.85 -13.34 4.45
N ASP A 149 19.33 -12.56 3.49
CA ASP A 149 20.74 -12.21 3.36
C ASP A 149 21.18 -11.04 4.27
N VAL A 150 20.22 -10.43 4.98
CA VAL A 150 20.44 -9.31 5.90
C VAL A 150 20.01 -9.72 7.30
N LYS A 151 20.83 -9.42 8.31
CA LYS A 151 20.45 -9.69 9.70
C LYS A 151 19.28 -8.79 10.10
N PRO A 152 18.30 -9.28 10.89
CA PRO A 152 17.17 -8.46 11.34
C PRO A 152 17.58 -7.15 12.02
N ASP A 153 18.70 -7.15 12.77
CA ASP A 153 19.23 -5.98 13.48
C ASP A 153 19.83 -4.91 12.54
N ASP A 154 20.14 -5.29 11.29
CA ASP A 154 20.62 -4.37 10.25
C ASP A 154 19.46 -3.75 9.44
N LEU A 155 18.20 -4.10 9.76
CA LEU A 155 17.01 -3.60 9.09
C LEU A 155 16.31 -2.51 9.93
N CYS A 156 15.86 -1.45 9.27
CA CYS A 156 15.05 -0.43 9.91
C CYS A 156 13.57 -0.84 9.95
N PHE A 157 12.99 -0.93 11.14
CA PHE A 157 11.58 -1.22 11.38
C PHE A 157 10.82 -0.07 12.05
N ALA A 158 11.42 1.12 12.17
CA ALA A 158 10.89 2.24 12.93
C ALA A 158 9.44 2.62 12.56
N CYS A 159 9.09 2.61 11.28
CA CYS A 159 7.72 2.89 10.83
C CYS A 159 6.70 1.79 11.18
N PHE A 160 7.16 0.59 11.57
CA PHE A 160 6.31 -0.53 11.94
C PHE A 160 6.18 -0.72 13.46
N ASN A 161 7.23 -0.37 14.24
CA ASN A 161 7.29 -0.65 15.68
C ASN A 161 7.53 0.58 16.57
N GLY A 162 7.85 1.75 15.98
CA GLY A 162 8.16 2.97 16.72
C GLY A 162 9.55 2.99 17.37
N ASP A 163 10.40 2.00 17.07
CA ASP A 163 11.76 1.94 17.61
C ASP A 163 12.74 2.63 16.66
N TYR A 164 13.14 3.83 17.02
CA TYR A 164 14.03 4.68 16.22
C TYR A 164 15.46 4.58 16.73
N SER A 165 16.39 4.23 15.84
CA SER A 165 17.83 4.15 16.17
C SER A 165 18.46 5.49 16.54
N VAL A 166 17.83 6.61 16.17
CA VAL A 166 18.21 7.97 16.52
C VAL A 166 17.02 8.64 17.21
N ALA A 167 17.25 9.36 18.31
CA ALA A 167 16.19 10.06 19.01
C ALA A 167 15.46 11.05 18.09
N VAL A 168 14.14 10.94 18.06
CA VAL A 168 13.30 11.88 17.32
C VAL A 168 13.05 13.11 18.18
N PRO A 169 13.29 14.33 17.69
CA PRO A 169 12.96 15.56 18.42
C PRO A 169 11.45 15.63 18.72
N ALA A 170 11.09 16.11 19.92
CA ALA A 170 9.71 16.14 20.38
C ALA A 170 8.77 16.97 19.48
N ASP A 171 9.27 18.00 18.81
CA ASP A 171 8.55 18.81 17.84
C ASP A 171 8.22 18.07 16.54
N GLN A 172 8.92 16.99 16.25
CA GLN A 172 8.68 16.13 15.08
C GLN A 172 7.75 14.94 15.38
N GLU A 173 7.53 14.59 16.64
CA GLU A 173 6.60 13.52 17.03
C GLU A 173 5.16 13.85 16.62
N GLU A 174 4.77 15.12 16.56
CA GLU A 174 3.43 15.57 16.15
C GLU A 174 3.28 15.81 14.63
N GLY A 175 4.35 15.68 13.86
CA GLY A 175 4.33 15.77 12.40
C GLY A 175 4.01 17.17 11.89
N VAL A 176 4.83 18.14 12.22
CA VAL A 176 4.75 19.49 11.62
C VAL A 176 5.19 19.38 10.15
N LYS A 177 4.30 19.62 9.21
CA LYS A 177 4.68 19.85 7.82
C LYS A 177 5.43 21.18 7.76
N TYR A 178 6.73 21.15 7.50
CA TYR A 178 7.44 22.35 7.09
C TYR A 178 6.87 22.79 5.74
N VAL A 179 6.12 23.87 5.73
CA VAL A 179 5.78 24.59 4.49
C VAL A 179 7.07 25.32 4.12
N LEU A 180 7.76 24.85 3.09
CA LEU A 180 8.82 25.64 2.46
C LEU A 180 8.12 26.85 1.81
N GLU A 181 8.39 28.06 2.35
CA GLU A 181 8.02 29.33 1.77
C GLU A 181 8.76 29.55 0.45
#